data_70bc86446fd5f9fc04b3942f09676099
#
_entry.id   70bc86446fd5f9fc04b3942f09676099
#
_cell.length_a   1.000
_cell.length_b   1.000
_cell.length_c   1.000
_cell.angle_alpha   90.00
_cell.angle_beta   90.00
_cell.angle_gamma   90.00
#
_symmetry.space_group_name_H-M   'P 1'
#
loop_
_entity.id
_entity.type
_entity.pdbx_description
1 polymer ?
#
loop_
_entity_poly.entity_id
_entity_poly.type
_entity_poly.pdbx_seq_one_letter_code
_entity_poly.pdbx_strand_id
1 'polypeptide(L)'
;MSIRERLSGNEAAATAMKQINPDVVAAFPITPSTEIPQYFSTFVSNGTVDTEFVAVESEHSAMSACIGAEAAGARAMTATSANGLSLMWEMIYIASSLRLPIVMSLVNRAVSGPLNIHNDQSDAMGVRDSGWIMLFSENNQEAYDNLLMAHRIAENPKVRLPLMVCQDGFITSHSIENIELEEDELVKNFVGTYKPEHYLLNDKEPIAVGPLDLQAYLFEHKAQQAEAMRNAKKVILEVAEEFEKVTGRKYSFFEEYKMEDAEYVIVAMNSTVGTAKFTADKLREQGIKAGVLKLRVFRPFPAEEISRALSKAKAVAVLDKADGLNAVGGPLFTDVTSGMYVNNIKVPTVSYIYGIGGRDTKSDDIEKVYIDLQEIVKSGNVVNPYRYLGLRRED
;
A
#
# COMPACT_ATOMS: atom_id res chain seq x y z
N MET A 1 19.39 -15.41 12.57
CA MET A 1 18.15 -16.21 12.90
C MET A 1 17.04 -15.22 13.13
N SER A 2 15.84 -15.46 12.61
CA SER A 2 14.69 -14.60 12.89
C SER A 2 14.30 -14.65 14.37
N ILE A 3 13.87 -13.51 14.91
CA ILE A 3 13.42 -13.36 16.28
C ILE A 3 11.90 -13.30 16.27
N ARG A 4 11.23 -14.19 17.00
CA ARG A 4 9.77 -14.18 17.13
C ARG A 4 9.34 -13.22 18.22
N GLU A 5 8.53 -12.25 17.83
CA GLU A 5 7.98 -11.21 18.71
C GLU A 5 6.46 -11.12 18.56
N ARG A 6 5.81 -10.54 19.57
CA ARG A 6 4.38 -10.23 19.54
C ARG A 6 4.22 -8.74 19.47
N LEU A 7 3.90 -8.24 18.27
CA LEU A 7 3.81 -6.81 18.01
C LEU A 7 2.48 -6.46 17.34
N SER A 8 2.00 -5.26 17.63
CA SER A 8 0.95 -4.63 16.82
C SER A 8 1.52 -4.19 15.46
N GLY A 9 0.67 -3.88 14.49
CA GLY A 9 1.13 -3.38 13.20
C GLY A 9 1.88 -2.04 13.32
N ASN A 10 1.49 -1.18 14.28
CA ASN A 10 2.23 0.05 14.56
C ASN A 10 3.61 -0.20 15.19
N GLU A 11 3.70 -1.15 16.13
CA GLU A 11 4.97 -1.56 16.71
C GLU A 11 5.88 -2.21 15.67
N ALA A 12 5.32 -3.05 14.79
CA ALA A 12 6.03 -3.67 13.69
C ALA A 12 6.61 -2.63 12.73
N ALA A 13 5.80 -1.62 12.36
CA ALA A 13 6.24 -0.51 11.52
C ALA A 13 7.33 0.33 12.20
N ALA A 14 7.17 0.70 13.47
CA ALA A 14 8.17 1.44 14.23
C ALA A 14 9.48 0.64 14.38
N THR A 15 9.39 -0.68 14.57
CA THR A 15 10.56 -1.57 14.63
C THR A 15 11.29 -1.65 13.29
N ALA A 16 10.57 -1.76 12.18
CA ALA A 16 11.18 -1.68 10.85
C ALA A 16 11.92 -0.36 10.64
N MET A 17 11.28 0.77 10.99
CA MET A 17 11.91 2.10 10.93
C MET A 17 13.16 2.20 11.80
N LYS A 18 13.13 1.64 13.02
CA LYS A 18 14.30 1.55 13.92
C LYS A 18 15.45 0.81 13.25
N GLN A 19 15.18 -0.34 12.62
CA GLN A 19 16.21 -1.17 11.99
C GLN A 19 16.76 -0.55 10.69
N ILE A 20 15.93 0.19 9.97
CA ILE A 20 16.35 1.00 8.81
C ILE A 20 17.26 2.13 9.25
N ASN A 21 17.00 2.72 10.42
CA ASN A 21 17.75 3.86 10.98
C ASN A 21 17.93 4.99 9.96
N PRO A 22 16.82 5.62 9.48
CA PRO A 22 16.90 6.71 8.51
C PRO A 22 17.59 7.94 9.13
N ASP A 23 18.11 8.85 8.30
CA ASP A 23 18.74 10.07 8.80
C ASP A 23 17.72 11.01 9.46
N VAL A 24 16.50 11.08 8.91
CA VAL A 24 15.43 11.96 9.40
C VAL A 24 14.09 11.23 9.49
N VAL A 25 13.40 11.39 10.60
CA VAL A 25 11.97 11.09 10.73
C VAL A 25 11.24 12.36 11.16
N ALA A 26 10.37 12.87 10.30
CA ALA A 26 9.51 14.00 10.63
C ALA A 26 8.05 13.53 10.75
N ALA A 27 7.39 13.84 11.86
CA ALA A 27 6.06 13.35 12.14
C ALA A 27 5.19 14.31 12.94
N PHE A 28 3.88 14.25 12.69
CA PHE A 28 2.82 14.80 13.50
C PHE A 28 1.85 13.67 13.87
N PRO A 29 1.50 13.49 15.17
CA PRO A 29 0.70 12.35 15.61
C PRO A 29 -0.75 12.48 15.18
N ILE A 30 -1.28 11.45 14.52
CA ILE A 30 -2.69 11.32 14.13
C ILE A 30 -3.17 9.88 14.32
N THR A 31 -4.34 9.69 14.94
CA THR A 31 -5.00 8.38 15.09
C THR A 31 -5.35 7.78 13.73
N PRO A 32 -5.07 6.47 13.45
CA PRO A 32 -4.49 5.46 14.34
C PRO A 32 -2.99 5.22 14.16
N SER A 33 -2.25 6.11 13.50
CA SER A 33 -0.79 5.98 13.33
C SER A 33 0.04 6.54 14.49
N THR A 34 -0.60 7.12 15.52
CA THR A 34 0.05 7.85 16.61
C THR A 34 1.16 7.05 17.30
N GLU A 35 0.99 5.75 17.46
CA GLU A 35 1.95 4.89 18.17
C GLU A 35 3.28 4.77 17.38
N ILE A 36 3.27 4.88 16.05
CA ILE A 36 4.49 4.77 15.24
C ILE A 36 5.51 5.86 15.65
N PRO A 37 5.19 7.16 15.57
CA PRO A 37 6.13 8.20 16.01
C PRO A 37 6.40 8.16 17.52
N GLN A 38 5.47 7.67 18.36
CA GLN A 38 5.69 7.51 19.79
C GLN A 38 6.76 6.46 20.09
N TYR A 39 6.66 5.25 19.52
CA TYR A 39 7.69 4.22 19.66
C TYR A 39 9.01 4.70 19.08
N PHE A 40 8.98 5.32 17.90
CA PHE A 40 10.21 5.79 17.26
C PHE A 40 10.91 6.87 18.08
N SER A 41 10.19 7.84 18.66
CA SER A 41 10.76 8.85 19.55
C SER A 41 11.41 8.24 20.79
N THR A 42 10.89 7.09 21.26
CA THR A 42 11.52 6.34 22.36
C THR A 42 12.87 5.74 21.93
N PHE A 43 12.97 5.21 20.71
CA PHE A 43 14.25 4.70 20.19
C PHE A 43 15.31 5.80 20.07
N VAL A 44 14.90 6.99 19.63
CA VAL A 44 15.77 8.19 19.60
C VAL A 44 16.21 8.58 21.01
N SER A 45 15.26 8.70 21.95
CA SER A 45 15.55 9.13 23.34
C SER A 45 16.48 8.16 24.08
N ASN A 46 16.41 6.87 23.74
CA ASN A 46 17.25 5.84 24.33
C ASN A 46 18.61 5.67 23.61
N GLY A 47 18.87 6.45 22.55
CA GLY A 47 20.07 6.34 21.73
C GLY A 47 20.19 5.04 20.95
N THR A 48 19.05 4.41 20.63
CA THR A 48 19.00 3.15 19.86
C THR A 48 19.19 3.41 18.36
N VAL A 49 18.89 4.61 17.90
CA VAL A 49 19.02 5.07 16.52
C VAL A 49 19.76 6.42 16.48
N ASP A 50 20.38 6.71 15.34
CA ASP A 50 21.10 7.96 15.10
C ASP A 50 20.24 9.01 14.39
N THR A 51 18.97 8.73 14.22
CA THR A 51 17.99 9.52 13.48
C THR A 51 17.70 10.86 14.14
N GLU A 52 17.68 11.94 13.36
CA GLU A 52 17.07 13.21 13.78
C GLU A 52 15.54 13.11 13.74
N PHE A 53 14.91 13.17 14.90
CA PHE A 53 13.44 13.14 15.02
C PHE A 53 12.87 14.55 15.08
N VAL A 54 12.17 14.95 14.03
CA VAL A 54 11.59 16.29 13.88
C VAL A 54 10.10 16.26 14.22
N ALA A 55 9.76 16.66 15.45
CA ALA A 55 8.37 16.88 15.83
C ALA A 55 7.90 18.22 15.24
N VAL A 56 6.85 18.18 14.44
CA VAL A 56 6.32 19.35 13.71
C VAL A 56 4.91 19.69 14.16
N GLU A 57 4.38 20.84 13.74
CA GLU A 57 3.05 21.33 14.13
C GLU A 57 1.91 20.86 13.20
N SER A 58 2.26 20.22 12.08
CA SER A 58 1.26 19.68 11.13
C SER A 58 1.86 18.63 10.22
N GLU A 59 1.01 17.82 9.60
CA GLU A 59 1.43 16.82 8.64
C GLU A 59 2.01 17.46 7.36
N HIS A 60 1.52 18.62 6.95
CA HIS A 60 2.10 19.38 5.84
C HIS A 60 3.57 19.72 6.13
N SER A 61 3.87 20.18 7.34
CA SER A 61 5.25 20.47 7.77
C SER A 61 6.10 19.19 7.88
N ALA A 62 5.51 18.06 8.28
CA ALA A 62 6.22 16.78 8.31
C ALA A 62 6.71 16.38 6.93
N MET A 63 5.83 16.42 5.93
CA MET A 63 6.22 16.09 4.54
C MET A 63 7.18 17.13 3.96
N SER A 64 7.01 18.41 4.28
CA SER A 64 7.95 19.48 3.88
C SER A 64 9.36 19.24 4.42
N ALA A 65 9.47 18.83 5.69
CA ALA A 65 10.75 18.48 6.31
C ALA A 65 11.39 17.25 5.64
N CYS A 66 10.61 16.20 5.35
CA CYS A 66 11.09 15.02 4.60
C CYS A 66 11.59 15.40 3.20
N ILE A 67 10.87 16.27 2.49
CA ILE A 67 11.28 16.76 1.16
C ILE A 67 12.61 17.51 1.25
N GLY A 68 12.76 18.40 2.24
CA GLY A 68 14.00 19.13 2.46
C GLY A 68 15.17 18.21 2.80
N ALA A 69 14.97 17.22 3.67
CA ALA A 69 15.97 16.23 4.06
C ALA A 69 16.44 15.39 2.86
N GLU A 70 15.51 14.81 2.10
CA GLU A 70 15.84 14.02 0.91
C GLU A 70 16.51 14.85 -0.19
N ALA A 71 16.04 16.07 -0.41
CA ALA A 71 16.69 16.99 -1.35
C ALA A 71 18.12 17.36 -0.93
N ALA A 72 18.39 17.39 0.38
CA ALA A 72 19.73 17.61 0.94
C ALA A 72 20.64 16.36 0.89
N GLY A 73 20.09 15.19 0.58
CA GLY A 73 20.81 13.92 0.44
C GLY A 73 20.66 12.95 1.62
N ALA A 74 19.74 13.22 2.53
CA ALA A 74 19.42 12.37 3.67
C ALA A 74 18.29 11.40 3.35
N ARG A 75 18.28 10.21 3.98
CA ARG A 75 17.16 9.26 3.95
C ARG A 75 16.06 9.71 4.89
N ALA A 76 14.84 9.92 4.42
CA ALA A 76 13.75 10.41 5.24
C ALA A 76 12.52 9.48 5.27
N MET A 77 11.91 9.37 6.46
CA MET A 77 10.66 8.63 6.67
C MET A 77 9.62 9.47 7.43
N THR A 78 8.36 9.11 7.25
CA THR A 78 7.23 9.66 8.00
C THR A 78 6.12 8.62 8.20
N ALA A 79 5.15 8.94 9.06
CA ALA A 79 3.94 8.14 9.25
C ALA A 79 2.73 9.07 9.39
N THR A 80 1.58 8.66 8.81
CA THR A 80 0.35 9.45 8.88
C THR A 80 -0.90 8.58 8.63
N SER A 81 -2.08 9.22 8.62
CA SER A 81 -3.40 8.63 8.38
C SER A 81 -4.36 9.67 7.80
N ALA A 82 -5.35 9.25 7.04
CA ALA A 82 -6.56 10.02 6.69
C ALA A 82 -6.35 11.51 6.39
N ASN A 83 -6.88 12.36 7.28
CA ASN A 83 -6.82 13.81 7.14
C ASN A 83 -5.39 14.36 7.18
N GLY A 84 -4.46 13.67 7.86
CA GLY A 84 -3.05 14.01 7.79
C GLY A 84 -2.49 13.85 6.38
N LEU A 85 -2.82 12.74 5.71
CA LEU A 85 -2.45 12.57 4.30
C LEU A 85 -3.12 13.61 3.40
N SER A 86 -4.39 13.94 3.67
CA SER A 86 -5.11 14.99 2.92
C SER A 86 -4.47 16.36 3.11
N LEU A 87 -3.98 16.67 4.31
CA LEU A 87 -3.26 17.93 4.58
C LEU A 87 -1.89 17.97 3.89
N MET A 88 -1.28 16.81 3.63
CA MET A 88 -0.04 16.68 2.85
C MET A 88 -0.26 16.78 1.33
N TRP A 89 -1.47 16.92 0.81
CA TRP A 89 -1.82 16.78 -0.61
C TRP A 89 -0.85 17.46 -1.56
N GLU A 90 -0.59 18.74 -1.36
CA GLU A 90 0.36 19.50 -2.19
C GLU A 90 1.77 18.88 -2.16
N MET A 91 2.24 18.57 -0.96
CA MET A 91 3.58 18.06 -0.73
C MET A 91 3.77 16.63 -1.28
N ILE A 92 2.72 15.82 -1.32
CA ILE A 92 2.71 14.48 -1.93
C ILE A 92 3.08 14.56 -3.42
N TYR A 93 2.48 15.49 -4.16
CA TYR A 93 2.80 15.71 -5.57
C TYR A 93 4.20 16.31 -5.77
N ILE A 94 4.62 17.21 -4.90
CA ILE A 94 5.97 17.79 -4.93
C ILE A 94 7.03 16.71 -4.72
N ALA A 95 6.89 15.86 -3.70
CA ALA A 95 7.83 14.77 -3.42
C ALA A 95 8.05 13.86 -4.63
N SER A 96 6.97 13.42 -5.28
CA SER A 96 7.05 12.54 -6.44
C SER A 96 7.59 13.23 -7.69
N SER A 97 7.24 14.50 -7.90
CA SER A 97 7.74 15.31 -9.03
C SER A 97 9.24 15.60 -8.92
N LEU A 98 9.72 15.84 -7.72
CA LEU A 98 11.15 16.04 -7.43
C LEU A 98 11.94 14.73 -7.36
N ARG A 99 11.28 13.59 -7.51
CA ARG A 99 11.91 12.28 -7.53
C ARG A 99 12.64 11.95 -6.22
N LEU A 100 12.05 12.33 -5.09
CA LEU A 100 12.58 12.13 -3.74
C LEU A 100 12.05 10.81 -3.16
N PRO A 101 12.90 9.85 -2.82
CA PRO A 101 12.49 8.49 -2.43
C PRO A 101 12.05 8.37 -0.96
N ILE A 102 11.23 9.30 -0.49
CA ILE A 102 10.66 9.31 0.86
C ILE A 102 9.83 8.05 1.07
N VAL A 103 9.97 7.40 2.22
CA VAL A 103 9.14 6.26 2.62
C VAL A 103 8.14 6.68 3.70
N MET A 104 6.86 6.36 3.48
CA MET A 104 5.77 6.65 4.41
C MET A 104 5.11 5.37 4.91
N SER A 105 4.93 5.23 6.22
CA SER A 105 4.00 4.25 6.80
C SER A 105 2.61 4.90 6.89
N LEU A 106 1.67 4.42 6.06
CA LEU A 106 0.30 4.91 6.02
C LEU A 106 -0.64 3.95 6.75
N VAL A 107 -1.19 4.39 7.87
CA VAL A 107 -2.20 3.63 8.60
C VAL A 107 -3.58 4.08 8.12
N ASN A 108 -4.19 3.30 7.24
CA ASN A 108 -5.40 3.67 6.52
C ASN A 108 -6.58 3.96 7.47
N ARG A 109 -7.21 5.09 7.25
CA ARG A 109 -8.37 5.57 7.99
C ARG A 109 -9.30 6.35 7.07
N ALA A 110 -10.61 6.28 7.34
CA ALA A 110 -11.62 7.08 6.65
C ALA A 110 -11.29 8.58 6.66
N VAL A 111 -11.33 9.21 5.50
CA VAL A 111 -11.21 10.67 5.38
C VAL A 111 -12.48 11.31 5.91
N SER A 112 -12.33 12.34 6.75
CA SER A 112 -13.44 13.02 7.42
C SER A 112 -14.41 13.66 6.44
N GLY A 113 -15.67 13.54 6.85
CA GLY A 113 -16.86 14.11 6.27
C GLY A 113 -17.99 13.08 6.15
N PRO A 114 -18.55 12.59 7.32
CA PRO A 114 -18.36 12.93 8.74
C PRO A 114 -17.06 12.37 9.33
N LEU A 115 -16.68 12.83 10.53
CA LEU A 115 -15.51 12.33 11.25
C LEU A 115 -15.69 10.85 11.60
N ASN A 116 -14.73 10.04 11.18
CA ASN A 116 -14.57 8.65 11.57
C ASN A 116 -13.06 8.35 11.74
N ILE A 117 -12.70 7.62 12.79
CA ILE A 117 -11.29 7.29 13.09
C ILE A 117 -10.91 5.87 12.67
N HIS A 118 -11.89 5.08 12.22
CA HIS A 118 -11.69 3.68 11.86
C HIS A 118 -11.27 3.52 10.38
N ASN A 119 -10.88 2.30 10.07
CA ASN A 119 -10.32 1.94 8.80
C ASN A 119 -11.29 2.08 7.61
N ASP A 120 -10.82 2.73 6.58
CA ASP A 120 -11.10 2.45 5.17
C ASP A 120 -9.92 2.95 4.32
N GLN A 121 -9.99 2.83 3.02
CA GLN A 121 -8.86 3.17 2.14
C GLN A 121 -9.08 4.47 1.36
N SER A 122 -10.04 5.30 1.77
CA SER A 122 -10.34 6.58 1.10
C SER A 122 -9.16 7.54 1.09
N ASP A 123 -8.32 7.50 2.12
CA ASP A 123 -7.08 8.29 2.21
C ASP A 123 -6.07 7.91 1.12
N ALA A 124 -5.68 6.65 1.05
CA ALA A 124 -4.74 6.16 0.04
C ALA A 124 -5.30 6.34 -1.39
N MET A 125 -6.60 6.05 -1.58
CA MET A 125 -7.25 6.19 -2.89
C MET A 125 -7.34 7.66 -3.32
N GLY A 126 -7.40 8.61 -2.40
CA GLY A 126 -7.35 10.04 -2.69
C GLY A 126 -6.05 10.50 -3.35
N VAL A 127 -4.94 9.82 -3.09
CA VAL A 127 -3.61 10.16 -3.62
C VAL A 127 -3.05 9.12 -4.62
N ARG A 128 -3.87 8.18 -5.06
CA ARG A 128 -3.43 7.06 -5.93
C ARG A 128 -2.77 7.45 -7.24
N ASP A 129 -3.05 8.66 -7.74
CA ASP A 129 -2.52 9.19 -9.00
C ASP A 129 -1.42 10.24 -8.78
N SER A 130 -0.88 10.34 -7.56
CA SER A 130 0.14 11.32 -7.19
C SER A 130 1.57 10.96 -7.64
N GLY A 131 1.80 9.75 -8.15
CA GLY A 131 3.13 9.27 -8.55
C GLY A 131 3.90 8.58 -7.41
N TRP A 132 3.25 8.24 -6.32
CA TRP A 132 3.79 7.39 -5.26
C TRP A 132 3.62 5.91 -5.59
N ILE A 133 4.63 5.10 -5.25
CA ILE A 133 4.49 3.65 -5.22
C ILE A 133 3.64 3.29 -4.00
N MET A 134 2.72 2.34 -4.15
CA MET A 134 1.78 1.98 -3.09
C MET A 134 1.77 0.47 -2.86
N LEU A 135 2.18 0.06 -1.66
CA LEU A 135 2.16 -1.33 -1.19
C LEU A 135 1.11 -1.48 -0.09
N PHE A 136 0.27 -2.51 -0.19
CA PHE A 136 -0.79 -2.81 0.78
C PHE A 136 -0.47 -4.10 1.52
N SER A 137 -0.53 -4.06 2.85
CA SER A 137 -0.13 -5.14 3.75
C SER A 137 -1.35 -5.86 4.33
N GLU A 138 -1.39 -7.19 4.24
CA GLU A 138 -2.48 -8.02 4.79
C GLU A 138 -2.45 -8.06 6.32
N ASN A 139 -1.25 -8.15 6.89
CA ASN A 139 -1.01 -8.40 8.32
C ASN A 139 0.24 -7.67 8.83
N ASN A 140 0.57 -7.84 10.10
CA ASN A 140 1.70 -7.16 10.74
C ASN A 140 3.05 -7.58 10.16
N GLN A 141 3.20 -8.86 9.77
CA GLN A 141 4.43 -9.33 9.11
C GLN A 141 4.65 -8.62 7.78
N GLU A 142 3.60 -8.47 6.97
CA GLU A 142 3.72 -7.77 5.70
C GLU A 142 3.97 -6.26 5.88
N ALA A 143 3.41 -5.63 6.90
CA ALA A 143 3.68 -4.23 7.20
C ALA A 143 5.18 -4.02 7.51
N TYR A 144 5.76 -4.89 8.32
CA TYR A 144 7.18 -4.90 8.63
C TYR A 144 8.03 -5.16 7.38
N ASP A 145 7.78 -6.25 6.66
CA ASP A 145 8.56 -6.67 5.50
C ASP A 145 8.51 -5.66 4.34
N ASN A 146 7.33 -5.08 4.08
CA ASN A 146 7.15 -4.07 3.06
C ASN A 146 7.96 -2.80 3.36
N LEU A 147 8.05 -2.39 4.63
CA LEU A 147 8.87 -1.24 5.03
C LEU A 147 10.36 -1.53 4.84
N LEU A 148 10.84 -2.74 5.14
CA LEU A 148 12.25 -3.11 4.90
C LEU A 148 12.60 -3.08 3.41
N MET A 149 11.69 -3.52 2.54
CA MET A 149 11.90 -3.48 1.08
C MET A 149 11.75 -2.06 0.49
N ALA A 150 11.01 -1.17 1.16
CA ALA A 150 10.55 0.10 0.59
C ALA A 150 11.69 0.99 0.12
N HIS A 151 12.75 1.18 0.92
CA HIS A 151 13.89 2.01 0.55
C HIS A 151 14.66 1.45 -0.65
N ARG A 152 14.86 0.12 -0.70
CA ARG A 152 15.52 -0.54 -1.84
C ARG A 152 14.77 -0.30 -3.15
N ILE A 153 13.44 -0.23 -3.09
CA ILE A 153 12.57 0.04 -4.25
C ILE A 153 12.63 1.54 -4.59
N ALA A 154 12.37 2.38 -3.60
CA ALA A 154 12.25 3.84 -3.78
C ALA A 154 13.55 4.50 -4.24
N GLU A 155 14.68 4.13 -3.62
CA GLU A 155 16.02 4.67 -3.87
C GLU A 155 16.69 4.13 -5.13
N ASN A 156 16.12 3.09 -5.76
CA ASN A 156 16.72 2.51 -6.96
C ASN A 156 16.90 3.59 -8.05
N PRO A 157 18.10 3.73 -8.66
CA PRO A 157 18.39 4.79 -9.64
C PRO A 157 17.42 4.83 -10.84
N LYS A 158 16.81 3.70 -11.21
CA LYS A 158 15.83 3.62 -12.30
C LYS A 158 14.42 4.06 -11.86
N VAL A 159 14.20 4.17 -10.56
CA VAL A 159 12.91 4.48 -9.93
C VAL A 159 12.94 5.88 -9.33
N ARG A 160 13.63 6.08 -8.20
CA ARG A 160 13.67 7.35 -7.46
C ARG A 160 12.29 7.98 -7.34
N LEU A 161 11.37 7.26 -6.72
CA LEU A 161 10.01 7.69 -6.43
C LEU A 161 9.70 7.44 -4.97
N PRO A 162 8.89 8.31 -4.35
CA PRO A 162 8.44 8.05 -2.99
C PRO A 162 7.51 6.83 -2.94
N LEU A 163 7.48 6.17 -1.77
CA LEU A 163 6.73 4.95 -1.56
C LEU A 163 5.94 5.00 -0.26
N MET A 164 4.69 4.58 -0.29
CA MET A 164 3.89 4.37 0.91
C MET A 164 3.57 2.89 1.13
N VAL A 165 3.72 2.46 2.38
CA VAL A 165 3.29 1.15 2.88
C VAL A 165 2.00 1.34 3.66
N CYS A 166 0.91 0.77 3.15
CA CYS A 166 -0.44 0.89 3.68
C CYS A 166 -0.78 -0.29 4.57
N GLN A 167 -1.38 -0.03 5.74
CA GLN A 167 -1.95 -1.05 6.63
C GLN A 167 -3.30 -0.61 7.16
N ASP A 168 -4.20 -1.55 7.41
CA ASP A 168 -5.55 -1.26 7.92
C ASP A 168 -5.52 -0.73 9.36
N GLY A 169 -6.03 0.49 9.56
CA GLY A 169 -6.15 1.13 10.86
C GLY A 169 -7.02 0.33 11.83
N PHE A 170 -6.59 0.20 13.08
CA PHE A 170 -7.14 -0.62 14.16
C PHE A 170 -7.10 -2.14 13.89
N ILE A 171 -7.44 -2.60 12.68
CA ILE A 171 -7.48 -4.05 12.38
C ILE A 171 -6.07 -4.62 12.36
N THR A 172 -5.17 -4.09 11.53
CA THR A 172 -3.75 -4.49 11.49
C THR A 172 -2.94 -3.68 12.49
N SER A 173 -3.13 -2.36 12.51
CA SER A 173 -2.26 -1.45 13.25
C SER A 173 -2.27 -1.66 14.77
N HIS A 174 -3.36 -2.19 15.36
CA HIS A 174 -3.52 -2.41 16.81
C HIS A 174 -3.73 -3.88 17.20
N SER A 175 -3.91 -4.80 16.24
CA SER A 175 -3.96 -6.22 16.55
C SER A 175 -2.56 -6.76 16.81
N ILE A 176 -2.41 -7.55 17.86
CA ILE A 176 -1.13 -8.19 18.20
C ILE A 176 -1.04 -9.53 17.47
N GLU A 177 0.01 -9.68 16.67
CA GLU A 177 0.33 -10.92 15.96
C GLU A 177 1.74 -11.42 16.31
N ASN A 178 1.98 -12.71 16.10
CA ASN A 178 3.34 -13.23 16.14
C ASN A 178 4.00 -12.91 14.80
N ILE A 179 5.11 -12.19 14.84
CA ILE A 179 5.89 -11.84 13.65
C ILE A 179 7.33 -12.33 13.79
N GLU A 180 7.98 -12.52 12.68
CA GLU A 180 9.41 -12.86 12.60
C GLU A 180 10.19 -11.62 12.21
N LEU A 181 10.93 -11.08 13.17
CA LEU A 181 11.84 -9.96 12.96
C LEU A 181 13.20 -10.50 12.47
N GLU A 182 13.84 -9.75 11.60
CA GLU A 182 15.22 -10.02 11.22
C GLU A 182 16.20 -9.36 12.20
N GLU A 183 17.41 -9.89 12.27
CA GLU A 183 18.50 -9.27 13.07
C GLU A 183 18.88 -7.90 12.47
N ASP A 184 19.18 -6.93 13.32
CA ASP A 184 19.51 -5.55 12.93
C ASP A 184 20.61 -5.48 11.86
N GLU A 185 21.65 -6.33 11.98
CA GLU A 185 22.76 -6.40 11.01
C GLU A 185 22.32 -6.92 9.63
N LEU A 186 21.39 -7.89 9.59
CA LEU A 186 20.83 -8.38 8.33
C LEU A 186 20.03 -7.27 7.65
N VAL A 187 19.17 -6.56 8.40
CA VAL A 187 18.37 -5.44 7.87
C VAL A 187 19.27 -4.34 7.35
N LYS A 188 20.28 -3.94 8.12
CA LYS A 188 21.25 -2.92 7.72
C LYS A 188 21.95 -3.28 6.41
N ASN A 189 22.37 -4.54 6.27
CA ASN A 189 23.03 -5.02 5.05
C ASN A 189 22.07 -5.10 3.87
N PHE A 190 20.82 -5.51 4.10
CA PHE A 190 19.79 -5.59 3.07
C PHE A 190 19.37 -4.20 2.56
N VAL A 191 19.05 -3.29 3.48
CA VAL A 191 18.66 -1.91 3.13
C VAL A 191 19.81 -1.14 2.50
N GLY A 192 21.02 -1.32 3.03
CA GLY A 192 22.23 -0.67 2.56
C GLY A 192 22.28 0.82 2.85
N THR A 193 23.37 1.45 2.43
CA THR A 193 23.60 2.89 2.62
C THR A 193 22.97 3.67 1.47
N TYR A 194 22.21 4.70 1.79
CA TYR A 194 21.69 5.63 0.79
C TYR A 194 22.82 6.45 0.16
N LYS A 195 22.83 6.54 -1.15
CA LYS A 195 23.81 7.31 -1.93
C LYS A 195 23.09 8.04 -3.05
N PRO A 196 22.53 9.22 -2.77
CA PRO A 196 21.89 10.03 -3.80
C PRO A 196 22.91 10.45 -4.86
N GLU A 197 22.51 10.36 -6.12
CA GLU A 197 23.33 10.80 -7.26
C GLU A 197 23.46 12.33 -7.30
N HIS A 198 22.36 13.02 -7.01
CA HIS A 198 22.28 14.48 -6.98
C HIS A 198 21.57 14.93 -5.71
N TYR A 199 22.17 15.89 -4.99
CA TYR A 199 21.61 16.46 -3.77
C TYR A 199 22.13 17.86 -3.49
N LEU A 200 21.36 18.67 -2.77
CA LEU A 200 21.63 20.10 -2.54
C LEU A 200 22.95 20.37 -1.81
N LEU A 201 23.35 19.47 -0.88
CA LEU A 201 24.58 19.63 -0.09
C LEU A 201 25.85 19.14 -0.80
N ASN A 202 25.76 18.76 -2.07
CA ASN A 202 26.92 18.40 -2.88
C ASN A 202 27.60 19.67 -3.42
N ASP A 203 28.61 20.14 -2.73
CA ASP A 203 29.37 21.33 -3.09
C ASP A 203 30.26 21.15 -4.34
N LYS A 204 30.52 19.89 -4.75
CA LYS A 204 31.33 19.57 -5.94
C LYS A 204 30.50 19.61 -7.23
N GLU A 205 29.24 19.29 -7.14
CA GLU A 205 28.29 19.27 -8.26
C GLU A 205 26.99 19.96 -7.82
N PRO A 206 26.99 21.30 -7.71
CA PRO A 206 25.85 22.04 -7.20
C PRO A 206 24.65 21.92 -8.14
N ILE A 207 23.48 21.65 -7.57
CA ILE A 207 22.20 21.55 -8.29
C ILE A 207 21.15 22.50 -7.70
N ALA A 208 20.11 22.77 -8.48
CA ALA A 208 18.88 23.37 -7.99
C ALA A 208 17.77 22.32 -7.93
N VAL A 209 16.94 22.38 -6.90
CA VAL A 209 15.78 21.51 -6.73
C VAL A 209 14.52 22.35 -6.75
N GLY A 210 13.48 21.90 -7.45
CA GLY A 210 12.21 22.60 -7.59
C GLY A 210 12.24 23.72 -8.63
N PRO A 211 12.53 23.42 -9.91
CA PRO A 211 12.51 24.42 -10.99
C PRO A 211 11.10 24.90 -11.26
N LEU A 212 10.99 26.12 -11.80
CA LEU A 212 9.77 26.57 -12.44
C LEU A 212 9.69 25.97 -13.85
N ASP A 213 8.84 24.98 -14.01
CA ASP A 213 8.57 24.37 -15.31
C ASP A 213 7.39 25.05 -15.99
N LEU A 214 7.64 25.58 -17.17
CA LEU A 214 6.61 26.11 -18.04
C LEU A 214 6.21 25.06 -19.08
N GLN A 215 5.34 25.46 -20.01
CA GLN A 215 4.78 24.56 -21.05
C GLN A 215 5.84 23.82 -21.90
N ALA A 216 7.07 24.32 -21.95
CA ALA A 216 8.14 23.72 -22.75
C ALA A 216 8.78 22.46 -22.11
N TYR A 217 8.65 22.25 -20.79
CA TYR A 217 9.39 21.19 -20.08
C TYR A 217 8.56 20.35 -19.13
N LEU A 218 7.44 20.85 -18.60
CA LEU A 218 6.63 20.13 -17.63
C LEU A 218 6.16 18.77 -18.15
N PHE A 219 5.79 18.69 -19.42
CA PHE A 219 5.29 17.43 -20.02
C PHE A 219 6.38 16.37 -20.09
N GLU A 220 7.59 16.74 -20.45
CA GLU A 220 8.77 15.87 -20.50
C GLU A 220 9.15 15.37 -19.11
N HIS A 221 9.13 16.23 -18.09
CA HIS A 221 9.38 15.82 -16.70
C HIS A 221 8.30 14.83 -16.19
N LYS A 222 7.02 15.07 -16.53
CA LYS A 222 5.95 14.12 -16.21
C LYS A 222 6.08 12.80 -16.95
N ALA A 223 6.56 12.80 -18.18
CA ALA A 223 6.85 11.58 -18.93
C ALA A 223 7.99 10.76 -18.29
N GLN A 224 9.04 11.43 -17.80
CA GLN A 224 10.13 10.79 -17.05
C GLN A 224 9.63 10.20 -15.71
N GLN A 225 8.74 10.90 -15.00
CA GLN A 225 8.11 10.39 -13.79
C GLN A 225 7.27 9.13 -14.08
N ALA A 226 6.51 9.14 -15.17
CA ALA A 226 5.72 7.98 -15.60
C ALA A 226 6.62 6.80 -16.01
N GLU A 227 7.77 7.05 -16.64
CA GLU A 227 8.75 6.01 -16.97
C GLU A 227 9.35 5.38 -15.70
N ALA A 228 9.67 6.18 -14.70
CA ALA A 228 10.13 5.70 -13.42
C ALA A 228 9.10 4.76 -12.74
N MET A 229 7.82 5.12 -12.81
CA MET A 229 6.74 4.26 -12.30
C MET A 229 6.64 2.94 -13.07
N ARG A 230 6.83 2.94 -14.39
CA ARG A 230 6.93 1.69 -15.18
C ARG A 230 8.11 0.83 -14.78
N ASN A 231 9.29 1.45 -14.58
CA ASN A 231 10.49 0.76 -14.14
C ASN A 231 10.35 0.13 -12.75
N ALA A 232 9.55 0.74 -11.87
CA ALA A 232 9.30 0.24 -10.52
C ALA A 232 8.72 -1.18 -10.51
N LYS A 233 7.94 -1.58 -11.52
CA LYS A 233 7.43 -2.96 -11.63
C LYS A 233 8.56 -4.00 -11.57
N LYS A 234 9.59 -3.81 -12.37
CA LYS A 234 10.73 -4.73 -12.40
C LYS A 234 11.52 -4.69 -11.10
N VAL A 235 11.79 -3.50 -10.59
CA VAL A 235 12.56 -3.30 -9.35
C VAL A 235 11.86 -3.91 -8.14
N ILE A 236 10.53 -3.79 -8.04
CA ILE A 236 9.74 -4.40 -6.96
C ILE A 236 9.94 -5.93 -6.92
N LEU A 237 9.95 -6.59 -8.08
CA LEU A 237 10.16 -8.04 -8.15
C LEU A 237 11.61 -8.43 -7.85
N GLU A 238 12.59 -7.67 -8.36
CA GLU A 238 14.01 -7.89 -8.07
C GLU A 238 14.30 -7.77 -6.57
N VAL A 239 13.78 -6.74 -5.91
CA VAL A 239 13.92 -6.54 -4.46
C VAL A 239 13.19 -7.62 -3.67
N ALA A 240 12.02 -8.04 -4.11
CA ALA A 240 11.29 -9.14 -3.47
C ALA A 240 12.05 -10.48 -3.57
N GLU A 241 12.68 -10.76 -4.71
CA GLU A 241 13.54 -11.95 -4.88
C GLU A 241 14.81 -11.89 -4.00
N GLU A 242 15.42 -10.72 -3.86
CA GLU A 242 16.54 -10.53 -2.94
C GLU A 242 16.11 -10.70 -1.49
N PHE A 243 14.93 -10.20 -1.13
CA PHE A 243 14.36 -10.35 0.21
C PHE A 243 14.04 -11.82 0.54
N GLU A 244 13.47 -12.57 -0.42
CA GLU A 244 13.22 -14.02 -0.28
C GLU A 244 14.52 -14.78 0.01
N LYS A 245 15.63 -14.45 -0.66
CA LYS A 245 16.94 -15.12 -0.46
C LYS A 245 17.48 -14.93 0.96
N VAL A 246 17.21 -13.81 1.62
CA VAL A 246 17.75 -13.52 2.95
C VAL A 246 16.80 -13.87 4.09
N THR A 247 15.48 -13.89 3.85
CA THR A 247 14.46 -14.14 4.87
C THR A 247 13.67 -15.44 4.68
N GLY A 248 13.65 -15.99 3.46
CA GLY A 248 12.79 -17.10 3.07
C GLY A 248 11.33 -16.69 2.79
N ARG A 249 10.95 -15.43 3.01
CA ARG A 249 9.58 -14.93 2.77
C ARG A 249 9.43 -14.38 1.36
N LYS A 250 8.42 -14.87 0.66
CA LYS A 250 8.21 -14.60 -0.76
C LYS A 250 7.14 -13.54 -0.98
N TYR A 251 7.46 -12.54 -1.82
CA TYR A 251 6.55 -11.47 -2.22
C TYR A 251 6.50 -11.30 -3.73
N SER A 252 5.34 -10.82 -4.22
CA SER A 252 5.11 -10.50 -5.62
C SER A 252 4.20 -9.26 -5.71
N PHE A 253 3.66 -8.97 -6.89
CA PHE A 253 2.63 -7.95 -7.07
C PHE A 253 1.35 -8.31 -6.33
N PHE A 254 1.00 -9.57 -6.33
CA PHE A 254 -0.17 -10.16 -5.68
C PHE A 254 0.12 -11.61 -5.28
N GLU A 255 -0.75 -12.17 -4.47
CA GLU A 255 -0.78 -13.59 -4.12
C GLU A 255 -2.01 -14.24 -4.75
N GLU A 256 -1.81 -15.40 -5.36
CA GLU A 256 -2.86 -16.26 -5.90
C GLU A 256 -3.20 -17.36 -4.89
N TYR A 257 -4.29 -17.17 -4.14
CA TYR A 257 -4.74 -18.17 -3.18
C TYR A 257 -5.79 -19.08 -3.80
N LYS A 258 -5.42 -20.36 -3.99
CA LYS A 258 -6.27 -21.39 -4.60
C LYS A 258 -6.85 -20.99 -5.97
N MET A 259 -6.01 -20.35 -6.79
CA MET A 259 -6.39 -19.83 -8.10
C MET A 259 -6.25 -20.83 -9.25
N GLU A 260 -5.58 -21.97 -9.05
CA GLU A 260 -5.21 -22.92 -10.12
C GLU A 260 -6.42 -23.44 -10.89
N ASP A 261 -7.53 -23.68 -10.19
CA ASP A 261 -8.80 -24.18 -10.74
C ASP A 261 -10.01 -23.32 -10.34
N ALA A 262 -9.76 -22.09 -9.85
CA ALA A 262 -10.82 -21.23 -9.37
C ALA A 262 -11.78 -20.80 -10.48
N GLU A 263 -13.07 -20.97 -10.23
CA GLU A 263 -14.17 -20.52 -11.10
C GLU A 263 -14.72 -19.17 -10.63
N TYR A 264 -14.73 -18.94 -9.33
CA TYR A 264 -15.24 -17.74 -8.67
C TYR A 264 -14.11 -17.09 -7.91
N VAL A 265 -13.77 -15.86 -8.25
CA VAL A 265 -12.59 -15.17 -7.72
C VAL A 265 -12.98 -13.87 -7.03
N ILE A 266 -12.48 -13.68 -5.83
CA ILE A 266 -12.49 -12.39 -5.13
C ILE A 266 -11.11 -11.72 -5.29
N VAL A 267 -11.10 -10.46 -5.69
CA VAL A 267 -9.92 -9.59 -5.66
C VAL A 267 -10.07 -8.62 -4.50
N ALA A 268 -9.10 -8.57 -3.60
CA ALA A 268 -9.12 -7.70 -2.43
C ALA A 268 -7.71 -7.27 -2.01
N MET A 269 -7.63 -6.28 -1.11
CA MET A 269 -6.40 -5.77 -0.50
C MET A 269 -6.50 -5.80 1.03
N ASN A 270 -5.36 -5.70 1.71
CA ASN A 270 -5.23 -5.60 3.17
C ASN A 270 -5.90 -6.74 3.97
N SER A 271 -6.28 -6.45 5.21
CA SER A 271 -6.70 -7.44 6.22
C SER A 271 -7.90 -8.30 5.83
N THR A 272 -8.81 -7.81 5.00
CA THR A 272 -10.00 -8.57 4.57
C THR A 272 -9.65 -9.83 3.77
N VAL A 273 -8.46 -9.85 3.19
CA VAL A 273 -7.97 -11.03 2.44
C VAL A 273 -7.91 -12.27 3.32
N GLY A 274 -7.52 -12.14 4.59
CA GLY A 274 -7.54 -13.27 5.54
C GLY A 274 -8.93 -13.87 5.68
N THR A 275 -9.96 -13.05 5.85
CA THR A 275 -11.36 -13.49 5.90
C THR A 275 -11.80 -14.12 4.56
N ALA A 276 -11.37 -13.57 3.44
CA ALA A 276 -11.69 -14.11 2.12
C ALA A 276 -11.04 -15.49 1.88
N LYS A 277 -9.77 -15.67 2.27
CA LYS A 277 -9.07 -16.96 2.22
C LYS A 277 -9.78 -18.03 3.07
N PHE A 278 -10.10 -17.68 4.33
CA PHE A 278 -10.84 -18.58 5.22
C PHE A 278 -12.20 -18.99 4.63
N THR A 279 -12.94 -18.02 4.05
CA THR A 279 -14.23 -18.31 3.43
C THR A 279 -14.08 -19.16 2.17
N ALA A 280 -13.05 -18.92 1.36
CA ALA A 280 -12.76 -19.74 0.18
C ALA A 280 -12.48 -21.20 0.57
N ASP A 281 -11.73 -21.44 1.67
CA ASP A 281 -11.48 -22.80 2.17
C ASP A 281 -12.77 -23.51 2.57
N LYS A 282 -13.62 -22.84 3.36
CA LYS A 282 -14.94 -23.35 3.77
C LYS A 282 -15.82 -23.72 2.57
N LEU A 283 -15.81 -22.88 1.52
CA LEU A 283 -16.60 -23.14 0.31
C LEU A 283 -16.03 -24.26 -0.55
N ARG A 284 -14.71 -24.42 -0.57
CA ARG A 284 -14.05 -25.54 -1.27
C ARG A 284 -14.36 -26.87 -0.64
N GLU A 285 -14.51 -26.95 0.67
CA GLU A 285 -15.01 -28.16 1.36
C GLU A 285 -16.42 -28.56 0.88
N GLN A 286 -17.21 -27.62 0.38
CA GLN A 286 -18.52 -27.83 -0.21
C GLN A 286 -18.47 -28.05 -1.74
N GLY A 287 -17.27 -28.16 -2.33
CA GLY A 287 -17.07 -28.38 -3.77
C GLY A 287 -17.15 -27.12 -4.64
N ILE A 288 -17.22 -25.92 -4.04
CA ILE A 288 -17.24 -24.65 -4.76
C ILE A 288 -15.79 -24.21 -5.03
N LYS A 289 -15.45 -24.00 -6.31
CA LYS A 289 -14.09 -23.61 -6.72
C LYS A 289 -13.85 -22.12 -6.50
N ALA A 290 -13.81 -21.72 -5.24
CA ALA A 290 -13.51 -20.37 -4.80
C ALA A 290 -11.99 -20.08 -4.81
N GLY A 291 -11.58 -18.91 -5.22
CA GLY A 291 -10.20 -18.42 -5.20
C GLY A 291 -10.12 -16.97 -4.79
N VAL A 292 -8.95 -16.55 -4.31
CA VAL A 292 -8.70 -15.16 -3.89
C VAL A 292 -7.42 -14.65 -4.55
N LEU A 293 -7.50 -13.49 -5.20
CA LEU A 293 -6.35 -12.72 -5.63
C LEU A 293 -6.12 -11.58 -4.63
N LYS A 294 -5.04 -11.68 -3.86
CA LYS A 294 -4.63 -10.66 -2.90
C LYS A 294 -3.70 -9.67 -3.57
N LEU A 295 -4.14 -8.46 -3.83
CA LEU A 295 -3.28 -7.43 -4.37
C LEU A 295 -2.40 -6.83 -3.25
N ARG A 296 -1.07 -6.82 -3.49
CA ARG A 296 -0.08 -6.15 -2.64
C ARG A 296 0.39 -4.83 -3.26
N VAL A 297 0.67 -4.80 -4.56
CA VAL A 297 1.17 -3.61 -5.26
C VAL A 297 0.02 -2.95 -6.02
N PHE A 298 -0.46 -1.82 -5.50
CA PHE A 298 -1.53 -1.05 -6.15
C PHE A 298 -0.98 -0.01 -7.13
N ARG A 299 0.20 0.55 -6.87
CA ARG A 299 0.96 1.41 -7.79
C ARG A 299 2.44 1.00 -7.80
N PRO A 300 3.01 0.76 -8.97
CA PRO A 300 2.38 0.67 -10.31
C PRO A 300 1.38 -0.48 -10.41
N PHE A 301 0.23 -0.26 -11.06
CA PHE A 301 -0.79 -1.29 -11.17
C PHE A 301 -0.36 -2.41 -12.13
N PRO A 302 -0.30 -3.69 -11.71
CA PRO A 302 0.15 -4.80 -12.53
C PRO A 302 -0.98 -5.35 -13.43
N ALA A 303 -1.48 -4.51 -14.34
CA ALA A 303 -2.68 -4.76 -15.13
C ALA A 303 -2.61 -6.03 -15.99
N GLU A 304 -1.46 -6.27 -16.63
CA GLU A 304 -1.27 -7.45 -17.48
C GLU A 304 -1.27 -8.74 -16.67
N GLU A 305 -0.55 -8.73 -15.54
CA GLU A 305 -0.39 -9.90 -14.67
C GLU A 305 -1.73 -10.26 -13.99
N ILE A 306 -2.47 -9.26 -13.47
CA ILE A 306 -3.81 -9.46 -12.91
C ILE A 306 -4.77 -9.99 -13.97
N SER A 307 -4.79 -9.39 -15.16
CA SER A 307 -5.66 -9.82 -16.24
C SER A 307 -5.40 -11.28 -16.62
N ARG A 308 -4.12 -11.70 -16.66
CA ARG A 308 -3.72 -13.08 -16.93
C ARG A 308 -4.20 -14.02 -15.82
N ALA A 309 -4.02 -13.64 -14.55
CA ALA A 309 -4.45 -14.45 -13.40
C ALA A 309 -5.97 -14.65 -13.37
N LEU A 310 -6.75 -13.62 -13.75
CA LEU A 310 -8.21 -13.67 -13.76
C LEU A 310 -8.80 -14.30 -15.04
N SER A 311 -8.03 -14.54 -16.08
CA SER A 311 -8.51 -14.93 -17.42
C SER A 311 -9.28 -16.25 -17.45
N LYS A 312 -9.05 -17.14 -16.47
CA LYS A 312 -9.69 -18.47 -16.39
C LYS A 312 -10.92 -18.47 -15.48
N ALA A 313 -11.15 -17.42 -14.72
CA ALA A 313 -12.31 -17.32 -13.84
C ALA A 313 -13.62 -17.25 -14.67
N LYS A 314 -14.69 -17.78 -14.12
CA LYS A 314 -16.05 -17.64 -14.70
C LYS A 314 -16.71 -16.33 -14.29
N ALA A 315 -16.43 -15.85 -13.07
CA ALA A 315 -16.87 -14.53 -12.59
C ALA A 315 -15.90 -14.02 -11.52
N VAL A 316 -15.78 -12.68 -11.42
CA VAL A 316 -14.88 -11.99 -10.52
C VAL A 316 -15.66 -10.96 -9.69
N ALA A 317 -15.42 -10.90 -8.40
CA ALA A 317 -15.84 -9.81 -7.52
C ALA A 317 -14.60 -9.01 -7.08
N VAL A 318 -14.67 -7.70 -7.20
CA VAL A 318 -13.64 -6.80 -6.69
C VAL A 318 -14.18 -6.10 -5.44
N LEU A 319 -13.47 -6.26 -4.32
CA LEU A 319 -13.84 -5.68 -3.03
C LEU A 319 -13.02 -4.40 -2.77
N ASP A 320 -13.71 -3.27 -2.62
CA ASP A 320 -13.13 -1.97 -2.35
C ASP A 320 -13.54 -1.44 -0.98
N LYS A 321 -12.56 -1.13 -0.11
CA LYS A 321 -12.79 -0.36 1.13
C LYS A 321 -12.74 1.15 0.90
N ALA A 322 -13.07 1.59 -0.29
CA ALA A 322 -13.20 2.99 -0.67
C ALA A 322 -14.27 3.10 -1.74
N ASP A 323 -15.12 4.10 -1.63
CA ASP A 323 -16.06 4.43 -2.69
C ASP A 323 -15.48 5.55 -3.54
N GLY A 324 -15.37 5.31 -4.85
CA GLY A 324 -14.91 6.33 -5.79
C GLY A 324 -15.93 7.43 -6.05
N LEU A 325 -17.19 7.25 -5.60
CA LEU A 325 -18.34 8.15 -5.85
C LEU A 325 -18.52 8.53 -7.33
N ASN A 326 -18.08 7.66 -8.22
CA ASN A 326 -18.04 7.84 -9.68
C ASN A 326 -19.20 7.15 -10.42
N ALA A 327 -20.12 6.52 -9.66
CA ALA A 327 -21.29 5.77 -10.17
C ALA A 327 -20.94 4.54 -11.04
N VAL A 328 -19.68 4.10 -11.07
CA VAL A 328 -19.23 2.93 -11.85
C VAL A 328 -18.78 1.80 -10.93
N GLY A 329 -18.05 2.11 -9.88
CA GLY A 329 -17.48 1.14 -8.93
C GLY A 329 -16.35 1.73 -8.11
N GLY A 330 -15.75 0.92 -7.25
CA GLY A 330 -14.61 1.33 -6.42
C GLY A 330 -13.33 1.55 -7.22
N PRO A 331 -12.31 2.15 -6.59
CA PRO A 331 -11.02 2.44 -7.22
C PRO A 331 -10.29 1.19 -7.74
N LEU A 332 -10.24 0.11 -6.95
CA LEU A 332 -9.63 -1.14 -7.37
C LEU A 332 -10.41 -1.79 -8.51
N PHE A 333 -11.74 -1.77 -8.44
CA PHE A 333 -12.60 -2.29 -9.51
C PHE A 333 -12.33 -1.58 -10.83
N THR A 334 -12.22 -0.26 -10.83
CA THR A 334 -11.95 0.50 -12.07
C THR A 334 -10.60 0.15 -12.66
N ASP A 335 -9.55 -0.02 -11.84
CA ASP A 335 -8.22 -0.38 -12.32
C ASP A 335 -8.17 -1.84 -12.83
N VAL A 336 -8.82 -2.78 -12.12
CA VAL A 336 -8.93 -4.20 -12.55
C VAL A 336 -9.67 -4.30 -13.90
N THR A 337 -10.85 -3.68 -14.00
CA THR A 337 -11.64 -3.74 -15.23
C THR A 337 -10.99 -3.02 -16.40
N SER A 338 -10.32 -1.89 -16.16
CA SER A 338 -9.52 -1.21 -17.18
C SER A 338 -8.35 -2.10 -17.64
N GLY A 339 -7.64 -2.74 -16.71
CA GLY A 339 -6.59 -3.70 -17.02
C GLY A 339 -7.10 -4.87 -17.85
N MET A 340 -8.22 -5.47 -17.47
CA MET A 340 -8.85 -6.57 -18.22
C MET A 340 -9.27 -6.12 -19.63
N TYR A 341 -9.85 -4.94 -19.76
CA TYR A 341 -10.28 -4.40 -21.04
C TYR A 341 -9.12 -4.24 -22.03
N VAL A 342 -8.02 -3.59 -21.60
CA VAL A 342 -6.86 -3.36 -22.48
C VAL A 342 -6.12 -4.66 -22.84
N ASN A 343 -6.24 -5.70 -22.01
CA ASN A 343 -5.67 -7.03 -22.27
C ASN A 343 -6.68 -8.01 -22.94
N ASN A 344 -7.85 -7.52 -23.40
CA ASN A 344 -8.87 -8.31 -24.07
C ASN A 344 -9.44 -9.47 -23.22
N ILE A 345 -9.46 -9.37 -21.91
CA ILE A 345 -10.07 -10.34 -21.00
C ILE A 345 -11.52 -9.96 -20.74
N LYS A 346 -12.43 -10.90 -21.02
CA LYS A 346 -13.89 -10.69 -20.91
C LYS A 346 -14.46 -11.66 -19.88
N VAL A 347 -14.23 -11.39 -18.62
CA VAL A 347 -14.81 -12.14 -17.49
C VAL A 347 -15.86 -11.26 -16.82
N PRO A 348 -17.09 -11.74 -16.55
CA PRO A 348 -18.07 -11.01 -15.77
C PRO A 348 -17.49 -10.53 -14.45
N THR A 349 -17.49 -9.21 -14.20
CA THR A 349 -16.86 -8.62 -13.04
C THR A 349 -17.82 -7.67 -12.32
N VAL A 350 -17.90 -7.77 -11.00
CA VAL A 350 -18.79 -6.97 -10.15
C VAL A 350 -18.01 -6.26 -9.06
N SER A 351 -18.37 -4.99 -8.77
CA SER A 351 -17.80 -4.16 -7.71
C SER A 351 -18.61 -4.29 -6.43
N TYR A 352 -17.91 -4.47 -5.31
CA TYR A 352 -18.48 -4.37 -3.97
C TYR A 352 -17.76 -3.32 -3.16
N ILE A 353 -18.48 -2.28 -2.75
CA ILE A 353 -18.03 -1.35 -1.73
C ILE A 353 -18.36 -1.95 -0.36
N TYR A 354 -17.37 -2.04 0.52
CA TYR A 354 -17.53 -2.68 1.81
C TYR A 354 -16.65 -2.02 2.88
N GLY A 355 -16.94 -2.30 4.15
CA GLY A 355 -16.06 -1.99 5.26
C GLY A 355 -15.79 -0.49 5.51
N ILE A 356 -16.50 0.41 4.83
CA ILE A 356 -16.33 1.86 4.96
C ILE A 356 -16.43 2.28 6.43
N GLY A 357 -15.47 3.11 6.88
CA GLY A 357 -15.42 3.61 8.23
C GLY A 357 -15.26 2.52 9.30
N GLY A 358 -14.61 1.39 8.93
CA GLY A 358 -14.31 0.29 9.86
C GLY A 358 -15.49 -0.66 10.10
N ARG A 359 -16.52 -0.64 9.25
CA ARG A 359 -17.59 -1.63 9.36
C ARG A 359 -17.04 -3.03 9.22
N ASP A 360 -17.34 -3.88 10.19
CA ASP A 360 -16.90 -5.27 10.22
C ASP A 360 -17.45 -6.06 9.02
N THR A 361 -16.60 -6.90 8.43
CA THR A 361 -16.92 -7.75 7.27
C THR A 361 -16.62 -9.19 7.65
N LYS A 362 -17.68 -9.98 7.81
CA LYS A 362 -17.62 -11.36 8.30
C LYS A 362 -17.51 -12.37 7.16
N SER A 363 -17.13 -13.59 7.50
CA SER A 363 -17.13 -14.72 6.56
C SER A 363 -18.47 -14.89 5.85
N ASP A 364 -19.60 -14.72 6.55
CA ASP A 364 -20.94 -14.84 5.95
C ASP A 364 -21.21 -13.75 4.91
N ASP A 365 -20.63 -12.56 5.05
CA ASP A 365 -20.74 -11.51 4.04
C ASP A 365 -19.90 -11.86 2.80
N ILE A 366 -18.70 -12.39 2.99
CA ILE A 366 -17.85 -12.89 1.89
C ILE A 366 -18.52 -14.08 1.19
N GLU A 367 -19.16 -14.98 1.93
CA GLU A 367 -19.91 -16.10 1.35
C GLU A 367 -21.03 -15.64 0.42
N LYS A 368 -21.78 -14.57 0.78
CA LYS A 368 -22.80 -13.96 -0.09
C LYS A 368 -22.20 -13.49 -1.42
N VAL A 369 -20.99 -12.93 -1.41
CA VAL A 369 -20.30 -12.51 -2.65
C VAL A 369 -20.07 -13.73 -3.55
N TYR A 370 -19.60 -14.85 -3.03
CA TYR A 370 -19.41 -16.07 -3.83
C TYR A 370 -20.73 -16.67 -4.35
N ILE A 371 -21.80 -16.58 -3.57
CA ILE A 371 -23.16 -16.97 -4.02
C ILE A 371 -23.59 -16.08 -5.18
N ASP A 372 -23.42 -14.81 -5.07
CA ASP A 372 -23.72 -13.86 -6.16
C ASP A 372 -22.91 -14.15 -7.43
N LEU A 373 -21.62 -14.51 -7.30
CA LEU A 373 -20.81 -14.90 -8.47
C LEU A 373 -21.37 -16.17 -9.14
N GLN A 374 -21.86 -17.15 -8.37
CA GLN A 374 -22.49 -18.33 -8.93
C GLN A 374 -23.78 -17.99 -9.69
N GLU A 375 -24.60 -17.07 -9.17
CA GLU A 375 -25.81 -16.62 -9.85
C GLU A 375 -25.49 -15.82 -11.13
N ILE A 376 -24.43 -15.01 -11.14
CA ILE A 376 -23.95 -14.33 -12.35
C ILE A 376 -23.56 -15.35 -13.43
N VAL A 377 -22.85 -16.41 -13.05
CA VAL A 377 -22.47 -17.47 -14.00
C VAL A 377 -23.70 -18.22 -14.53
N LYS A 378 -24.66 -18.56 -13.67
CA LYS A 378 -25.91 -19.25 -14.08
C LYS A 378 -26.77 -18.41 -14.99
N SER A 379 -26.92 -17.13 -14.68
CA SER A 379 -27.80 -16.22 -15.46
C SER A 379 -27.12 -15.69 -16.74
N GLY A 380 -25.77 -15.75 -16.80
CA GLY A 380 -24.99 -15.16 -17.88
C GLY A 380 -25.02 -13.62 -17.90
N ASN A 381 -25.52 -12.98 -16.85
CA ASN A 381 -25.72 -11.54 -16.80
C ASN A 381 -25.28 -10.92 -15.45
N VAL A 382 -24.57 -9.80 -15.51
CA VAL A 382 -24.24 -8.98 -14.33
C VAL A 382 -25.33 -7.92 -14.15
N VAL A 383 -26.27 -8.20 -13.27
CA VAL A 383 -27.29 -7.21 -12.88
C VAL A 383 -26.72 -6.37 -11.74
N ASN A 384 -26.81 -5.04 -11.86
CA ASN A 384 -26.28 -4.10 -10.88
C ASN A 384 -24.79 -4.36 -10.54
N PRO A 385 -23.86 -3.96 -11.42
CA PRO A 385 -22.43 -4.25 -11.26
C PRO A 385 -21.75 -3.47 -10.13
N TYR A 386 -22.41 -2.49 -9.52
CA TYR A 386 -21.94 -1.66 -8.42
C TYR A 386 -22.80 -1.84 -7.18
N ARG A 387 -22.27 -2.49 -6.16
CA ARG A 387 -23.00 -2.98 -4.98
C ARG A 387 -22.35 -2.55 -3.68
N TYR A 388 -23.15 -2.54 -2.61
CA TYR A 388 -22.67 -2.33 -1.25
C TYR A 388 -22.84 -3.61 -0.44
N LEU A 389 -21.79 -4.07 0.21
CA LEU A 389 -21.77 -5.23 1.08
C LEU A 389 -21.86 -4.78 2.55
N GLY A 390 -22.81 -5.34 3.30
CA GLY A 390 -23.00 -5.04 4.70
C GLY A 390 -23.68 -3.68 4.99
N LEU A 391 -24.24 -3.02 3.98
CA LEU A 391 -25.05 -1.83 4.17
C LEU A 391 -26.35 -2.20 4.91
N ARG A 392 -26.65 -1.50 5.99
CA ARG A 392 -27.95 -1.61 6.68
C ARG A 392 -28.98 -0.93 5.79
N ARG A 393 -29.98 -1.68 5.40
CA ARG A 393 -31.20 -1.15 4.78
C ARG A 393 -32.28 -1.24 5.82
N GLU A 394 -33.05 -0.17 6.00
CA GLU A 394 -34.35 -0.26 6.65
C GLU A 394 -35.26 -0.97 5.64
N ASP A 395 -35.88 -2.08 6.06
CA ASP A 395 -36.88 -2.82 5.27
C ASP A 395 -38.16 -2.01 5.14
#